data_ec786eeffd1e47a0885976ec8abcf1ae
#
_entry.id   ec786eeffd1e47a0885976ec8abcf1ae
#
_cell.length_a   1.000
_cell.length_b   1.000
_cell.length_c   1.000
_cell.angle_alpha   90.00
_cell.angle_beta   90.00
_cell.angle_gamma   90.00
#
_symmetry.space_group_name_H-M   'P 1'
#
loop_
_entity.id
_entity.type
_entity.pdbx_description
1 polymer ?
#
loop_
_entity_poly.entity_id
_entity_poly.type
_entity_poly.pdbx_seq_one_letter_code
_entity_poly.pdbx_strand_id
1 'polypeptide(L)'
;MKLSCTQENFARGLAVVGRAVASRTTLPVTQNVLLSTDSSRLRLSATNLEIAITTWIGAMVEEEGSITIPARLLTEFVNSLPSETIELVQEERPLGLKLNSGRAETRVNGTDAEEFPPIPSVEDGVAVRIDSREFSNAINRVVFAAATEDSRPVLTGIKVEIEDDRFTFAAADGFRLAIYEGEL
;
A
#
# COMPACT_ATOMS: atom_id res chain seq x y z
N MET A 1 6.08 -9.72 18.07
CA MET A 1 5.44 -10.28 16.85
C MET A 1 6.25 -11.46 16.34
N LYS A 2 5.60 -12.58 16.12
CA LYS A 2 6.20 -13.76 15.50
C LYS A 2 5.19 -14.39 14.54
N LEU A 3 5.56 -14.59 13.29
CA LEU A 3 4.68 -15.15 12.27
C LEU A 3 5.47 -15.77 11.11
N SER A 4 4.77 -16.53 10.27
CA SER A 4 5.31 -17.02 9.00
C SER A 4 4.32 -16.77 7.85
N CYS A 5 4.85 -16.54 6.65
CA CYS A 5 4.08 -16.37 5.42
C CYS A 5 4.88 -16.86 4.22
N THR A 6 4.25 -17.04 3.07
CA THR A 6 4.96 -17.39 1.84
C THR A 6 5.66 -16.16 1.26
N GLN A 7 6.85 -16.37 0.69
CA GLN A 7 7.61 -15.33 0.00
C GLN A 7 6.78 -14.61 -1.08
N GLU A 8 6.04 -15.37 -1.89
CA GLU A 8 5.21 -14.81 -2.97
C GLU A 8 4.12 -13.85 -2.47
N ASN A 9 3.41 -14.23 -1.38
CA ASN A 9 2.38 -13.38 -0.80
C ASN A 9 3.00 -12.13 -0.18
N PHE A 10 4.14 -12.27 0.50
CA PHE A 10 4.82 -11.14 1.11
C PHE A 10 5.38 -10.18 0.06
N ALA A 11 6.04 -10.68 -0.98
CA ALA A 11 6.52 -9.87 -2.10
C ALA A 11 5.38 -9.13 -2.81
N ARG A 12 4.24 -9.80 -3.05
CA ARG A 12 3.04 -9.18 -3.63
C ARG A 12 2.48 -8.07 -2.73
N GLY A 13 2.35 -8.33 -1.43
CA GLY A 13 1.90 -7.33 -0.47
C GLY A 13 2.79 -6.10 -0.44
N LEU A 14 4.12 -6.29 -0.38
CA LEU A 14 5.11 -5.21 -0.42
C LEU A 14 5.05 -4.42 -1.73
N ALA A 15 4.86 -5.08 -2.88
CA ALA A 15 4.72 -4.42 -4.18
C ALA A 15 3.46 -3.53 -4.26
N VAL A 16 2.37 -3.94 -3.59
CA VAL A 16 1.13 -3.16 -3.52
C VAL A 16 1.34 -1.90 -2.67
N VAL A 17 1.78 -2.04 -1.41
CA VAL A 17 1.93 -0.91 -0.50
C VAL A 17 3.12 -0.02 -0.86
N GLY A 18 4.14 -0.57 -1.51
CA GLY A 18 5.32 0.16 -1.95
C GLY A 18 5.02 1.36 -2.84
N ARG A 19 3.85 1.39 -3.50
CA ARG A 19 3.37 2.51 -4.32
C ARG A 19 3.00 3.75 -3.49
N ALA A 20 2.71 3.58 -2.20
CA ALA A 20 2.42 4.66 -1.26
C ALA A 20 3.61 5.04 -0.37
N VAL A 21 4.76 4.40 -0.55
CA VAL A 21 5.97 4.76 0.21
C VAL A 21 6.54 6.07 -0.31
N ALA A 22 6.86 7.00 0.60
CA ALA A 22 7.44 8.28 0.23
C ALA A 22 8.84 8.12 -0.36
N SER A 23 9.08 8.71 -1.54
CA SER A 23 10.41 8.74 -2.17
C SER A 23 11.30 9.84 -1.59
N ARG A 24 10.68 10.98 -1.22
CA ARG A 24 11.30 12.12 -0.55
C ARG A 24 10.35 12.61 0.54
N THR A 25 10.86 12.84 1.73
CA THR A 25 10.01 13.23 2.86
C THR A 25 10.81 13.91 3.94
N THR A 26 10.15 14.79 4.69
CA THR A 26 10.66 15.36 5.94
C THR A 26 10.35 14.46 7.15
N LEU A 27 9.49 13.46 6.98
CA LEU A 27 9.10 12.50 8.01
C LEU A 27 9.63 11.10 7.67
N PRO A 28 10.81 10.69 8.16
CA PRO A 28 11.50 9.48 7.74
C PRO A 28 10.68 8.20 7.82
N VAL A 29 9.77 8.07 8.80
CA VAL A 29 8.94 6.88 8.98
C VAL A 29 8.00 6.61 7.79
N THR A 30 7.70 7.60 6.95
CA THR A 30 6.91 7.40 5.72
C THR A 30 7.68 6.68 4.60
N GLN A 31 8.99 6.44 4.79
CA GLN A 31 9.78 5.54 3.94
C GLN A 31 9.70 4.08 4.40
N ASN A 32 9.02 3.82 5.51
CA ASN A 32 8.82 2.50 6.07
C ASN A 32 7.48 1.90 5.62
N VAL A 33 7.39 0.59 5.72
CA VAL A 33 6.12 -0.16 5.71
C VAL A 33 5.80 -0.53 7.16
N LEU A 34 4.59 -0.25 7.59
CA LEU A 34 4.03 -0.74 8.84
C LEU A 34 3.56 -2.18 8.64
N LEU A 35 4.13 -3.09 9.41
CA LEU A 35 3.72 -4.47 9.54
C LEU A 35 2.96 -4.63 10.85
N SER A 36 1.76 -5.19 10.80
CA SER A 36 0.98 -5.48 12.01
C SER A 36 0.19 -6.77 11.83
N THR A 37 0.06 -7.52 12.88
CA THR A 37 -0.79 -8.71 12.90
C THR A 37 -2.26 -8.32 12.99
N ASP A 38 -3.11 -9.02 12.24
CA ASP A 38 -4.56 -8.86 12.25
C ASP A 38 -5.19 -10.25 12.17
N SER A 39 -5.47 -10.83 13.33
CA SER A 39 -5.94 -12.21 13.48
C SER A 39 -4.97 -13.20 12.83
N SER A 40 -5.39 -13.93 11.80
CA SER A 40 -4.55 -14.89 11.05
C SER A 40 -3.94 -14.27 9.79
N ARG A 41 -3.70 -12.96 9.77
CA ARG A 41 -3.15 -12.24 8.61
C ARG A 41 -2.06 -11.28 9.04
N LEU A 42 -1.16 -10.99 8.11
CA LEU A 42 -0.24 -9.87 8.22
C LEU A 42 -0.83 -8.69 7.43
N ARG A 43 -1.06 -7.59 8.12
CA ARG A 43 -1.45 -6.30 7.53
C ARG A 43 -0.20 -5.51 7.21
N LEU A 44 -0.10 -5.04 5.96
CA LEU A 44 0.93 -4.15 5.48
C LEU A 44 0.29 -2.80 5.17
N SER A 45 0.92 -1.72 5.62
CA SER A 45 0.45 -0.36 5.33
C SER A 45 1.61 0.56 5.00
N ALA A 46 1.41 1.45 4.04
CA ALA A 46 2.35 2.52 3.72
C ALA A 46 1.59 3.80 3.38
N THR A 47 2.23 4.95 3.61
CA THR A 47 1.69 6.27 3.30
C THR A 47 2.80 7.26 2.97
N ASN A 48 2.52 8.17 2.05
CA ASN A 48 3.33 9.36 1.80
C ASN A 48 2.63 10.64 2.32
N LEU A 49 1.61 10.50 3.15
CA LEU A 49 0.72 11.51 3.71
C LEU A 49 -0.36 12.05 2.74
N GLU A 50 -0.22 11.84 1.44
CA GLU A 50 -1.24 12.18 0.44
C GLU A 50 -2.13 10.99 0.14
N ILE A 51 -1.52 9.81 0.03
CA ILE A 51 -2.22 8.54 -0.14
C ILE A 51 -1.76 7.55 0.91
N ALA A 52 -2.63 6.62 1.26
CA ALA A 52 -2.31 5.46 2.07
C ALA A 52 -2.81 4.20 1.38
N ILE A 53 -2.01 3.14 1.41
CA ILE A 53 -2.39 1.83 0.90
C ILE A 53 -2.22 0.82 2.03
N THR A 54 -3.27 0.05 2.28
CA THR A 54 -3.25 -1.08 3.22
C THR A 54 -3.67 -2.34 2.49
N THR A 55 -2.96 -3.43 2.74
CA THR A 55 -3.27 -4.75 2.21
C THR A 55 -3.03 -5.82 3.27
N TRP A 56 -3.69 -6.96 3.11
CA TRP A 56 -3.57 -8.11 4.01
C TRP A 56 -3.09 -9.31 3.22
N ILE A 57 -2.16 -10.04 3.80
CA ILE A 57 -1.70 -11.33 3.27
C ILE A 57 -1.95 -12.42 4.31
N GLY A 58 -2.17 -13.65 3.84
CA GLY A 58 -2.26 -14.81 4.73
C GLY A 58 -0.95 -15.05 5.47
N ALA A 59 -1.05 -15.26 6.77
CA ALA A 59 0.08 -15.56 7.64
C ALA A 59 -0.34 -16.52 8.76
N MET A 60 0.60 -17.32 9.24
CA MET A 60 0.45 -18.06 10.48
C MET A 60 1.03 -17.21 11.60
N VAL A 61 0.16 -16.60 12.40
CA VAL A 61 0.55 -15.72 13.50
C VAL A 61 0.69 -16.55 14.77
N GLU A 62 1.89 -16.53 15.37
CA GLU A 62 2.19 -17.16 16.66
C GLU A 62 2.12 -16.12 17.79
N GLU A 63 2.66 -14.93 17.56
CA GLU A 63 2.63 -13.81 18.50
C GLU A 63 2.22 -12.51 17.78
N GLU A 64 1.26 -11.81 18.37
CA GLU A 64 0.80 -10.53 17.86
C GLU A 64 1.84 -9.43 18.05
N GLY A 65 1.74 -8.38 17.25
CA GLY A 65 2.57 -7.20 17.37
C GLY A 65 2.59 -6.34 16.12
N SER A 66 3.38 -5.29 16.18
CA SER A 66 3.53 -4.35 15.08
C SER A 66 4.91 -3.69 15.10
N ILE A 67 5.43 -3.36 13.91
CA ILE A 67 6.72 -2.71 13.71
C ILE A 67 6.74 -2.01 12.35
N THR A 68 7.49 -0.91 12.24
CA THR A 68 7.77 -0.30 10.94
C THR A 68 9.17 -0.65 10.47
N ILE A 69 9.31 -0.99 9.19
CA ILE A 69 10.57 -1.42 8.58
C ILE A 69 10.82 -0.62 7.31
N PRO A 70 12.07 -0.18 7.02
CA PRO A 70 12.42 0.49 5.78
C PRO A 70 11.97 -0.32 4.56
N ALA A 71 11.03 0.25 3.78
CA ALA A 71 10.31 -0.44 2.71
C ALA A 71 11.27 -0.99 1.65
N ARG A 72 12.26 -0.19 1.26
CA ARG A 72 13.22 -0.56 0.22
C ARG A 72 14.04 -1.78 0.61
N LEU A 73 14.65 -1.76 1.80
CA LEU A 73 15.50 -2.85 2.28
C LEU A 73 14.70 -4.15 2.42
N LEU A 74 13.48 -4.05 2.99
CA LEU A 74 12.61 -5.20 3.16
C LEU A 74 12.21 -5.79 1.80
N THR A 75 11.82 -4.95 0.85
CA THR A 75 11.41 -5.38 -0.50
C THR A 75 12.56 -6.02 -1.27
N GLU A 76 13.75 -5.41 -1.26
CA GLU A 76 14.94 -5.93 -1.93
C GLU A 76 15.32 -7.31 -1.37
N PHE A 77 15.28 -7.47 -0.05
CA PHE A 77 15.59 -8.76 0.58
C PHE A 77 14.55 -9.82 0.23
N VAL A 78 13.26 -9.54 0.44
CA VAL A 78 12.17 -10.49 0.16
C VAL A 78 12.17 -10.94 -1.30
N ASN A 79 12.46 -10.03 -2.24
CA ASN A 79 12.54 -10.36 -3.67
C ASN A 79 13.78 -11.19 -4.03
N SER A 80 14.82 -11.19 -3.21
CA SER A 80 16.02 -12.02 -3.41
C SER A 80 15.87 -13.46 -2.91
N LEU A 81 14.83 -13.73 -2.13
CA LEU A 81 14.58 -15.06 -1.55
C LEU A 81 13.91 -16.00 -2.56
N PRO A 82 14.15 -17.32 -2.45
CA PRO A 82 13.38 -18.31 -3.19
C PRO A 82 11.92 -18.34 -2.73
N SER A 83 11.03 -18.94 -3.55
CA SER A 83 9.61 -19.08 -3.24
C SER A 83 9.36 -20.13 -2.14
N GLU A 84 9.78 -19.79 -0.94
CA GLU A 84 9.67 -20.62 0.28
C GLU A 84 8.89 -19.86 1.36
N THR A 85 8.74 -20.47 2.53
CA THR A 85 8.19 -19.83 3.72
C THR A 85 9.22 -18.89 4.33
N ILE A 86 8.79 -17.71 4.70
CA ILE A 86 9.58 -16.72 5.46
C ILE A 86 9.03 -16.68 6.88
N GLU A 87 9.91 -16.81 7.85
CA GLU A 87 9.63 -16.56 9.26
C GLU A 87 10.04 -15.13 9.60
N LEU A 88 9.16 -14.41 10.29
CA LEU A 88 9.37 -13.03 10.76
C LEU A 88 9.30 -13.03 12.29
N VAL A 89 10.35 -12.50 12.91
CA VAL A 89 10.43 -12.36 14.37
C VAL A 89 10.84 -10.93 14.72
N GLN A 90 9.99 -10.23 15.45
CA GLN A 90 10.31 -8.92 16.00
C GLN A 90 11.23 -9.08 17.21
N GLU A 91 12.32 -8.33 17.22
CA GLU A 91 13.23 -8.21 18.34
C GLU A 91 13.07 -6.82 18.98
N GLU A 92 13.12 -6.75 20.30
CA GLU A 92 12.91 -5.49 21.02
C GLU A 92 14.22 -4.72 21.31
N ARG A 93 15.35 -5.42 21.40
CA ARG A 93 16.62 -4.79 21.83
C ARG A 93 17.81 -5.29 21.00
N PRO A 94 18.24 -4.49 20.00
CA PRO A 94 17.58 -3.31 19.46
C PRO A 94 16.32 -3.65 18.68
N LEU A 95 15.38 -2.68 18.57
CA LEU A 95 14.12 -2.89 17.84
C LEU A 95 14.40 -3.21 16.36
N GLY A 96 13.86 -4.30 15.88
CA GLY A 96 14.10 -4.76 14.51
C GLY A 96 13.27 -5.98 14.15
N LEU A 97 13.38 -6.36 12.89
CA LEU A 97 12.75 -7.53 12.34
C LEU A 97 13.82 -8.51 11.83
N LYS A 98 13.80 -9.70 12.37
CA LYS A 98 14.58 -10.83 11.88
C LYS A 98 13.74 -11.60 10.88
N LEU A 99 14.32 -11.90 9.71
CA LEU A 99 13.69 -12.69 8.65
C LEU A 99 14.55 -13.93 8.37
N ASN A 100 13.92 -15.09 8.36
CA ASN A 100 14.56 -16.36 8.04
C ASN A 100 13.80 -17.03 6.89
N SER A 101 14.53 -17.54 5.89
CA SER A 101 13.97 -18.37 4.81
C SER A 101 15.04 -19.37 4.35
N GLY A 102 14.82 -20.65 4.67
CA GLY A 102 15.79 -21.70 4.37
C GLY A 102 17.16 -21.44 5.01
N ARG A 103 18.15 -21.11 4.19
CA ARG A 103 19.52 -20.76 4.64
C ARG A 103 19.77 -19.25 4.70
N ALA A 104 18.83 -18.46 4.21
CA ALA A 104 18.95 -17.01 4.21
C ALA A 104 18.42 -16.45 5.52
N GLU A 105 19.21 -15.61 6.15
CA GLU A 105 18.86 -14.88 7.36
C GLU A 105 19.27 -13.41 7.21
N THR A 106 18.40 -12.53 7.62
CA THR A 106 18.72 -11.09 7.75
C THR A 106 18.05 -10.50 8.96
N ARG A 107 18.58 -9.37 9.38
CA ARG A 107 18.00 -8.52 10.41
C ARG A 107 17.95 -7.09 9.93
N VAL A 108 16.78 -6.48 9.97
CA VAL A 108 16.57 -5.09 9.59
C VAL A 108 16.14 -4.31 10.83
N ASN A 109 16.80 -3.18 11.09
CA ASN A 109 16.37 -2.29 12.17
C ASN A 109 15.01 -1.69 11.82
N GLY A 110 14.14 -1.65 12.80
CA GLY A 110 12.81 -1.08 12.71
C GLY A 110 12.64 0.14 13.61
N THR A 111 11.49 0.76 13.47
CA THR A 111 11.01 1.86 14.31
C THR A 111 9.68 1.46 14.93
N ASP A 112 9.33 2.07 16.05
CA ASP A 112 8.07 1.79 16.72
C ASP A 112 6.88 2.05 15.79
N ALA A 113 5.88 1.16 15.86
CA ALA A 113 4.65 1.30 15.08
C ALA A 113 3.86 2.57 15.47
N GLU A 114 3.99 3.06 16.69
CA GLU A 114 3.34 4.29 17.16
C GLU A 114 3.86 5.56 16.47
N GLU A 115 5.08 5.52 15.91
CA GLU A 115 5.63 6.63 15.13
C GLU A 115 5.03 6.71 13.71
N PHE A 116 4.33 5.64 13.26
CA PHE A 116 3.72 5.63 11.94
C PHE A 116 2.49 6.52 11.90
N PRO A 117 2.32 7.37 10.87
CA PRO A 117 1.17 8.25 10.76
C PRO A 117 -0.15 7.47 10.79
N PRO A 118 -1.16 7.95 11.53
CA PRO A 118 -2.46 7.30 11.54
C PRO A 118 -3.08 7.35 10.13
N ILE A 119 -3.55 6.20 9.67
CA ILE A 119 -4.30 6.10 8.41
C ILE A 119 -5.78 6.30 8.75
N PRO A 120 -6.43 7.36 8.22
CA PRO A 120 -7.84 7.59 8.46
C PRO A 120 -8.70 6.42 7.97
N SER A 121 -9.66 6.00 8.78
CA SER A 121 -10.72 5.08 8.37
C SER A 121 -11.93 5.88 7.90
N VAL A 122 -12.62 5.38 6.87
CA VAL A 122 -13.93 5.91 6.47
C VAL A 122 -14.97 5.17 7.30
N GLU A 123 -15.51 5.82 8.34
CA GLU A 123 -16.50 5.23 9.24
C GLU A 123 -17.92 5.50 8.76
N ASP A 124 -18.15 6.68 8.14
CA ASP A 124 -19.43 7.10 7.61
C ASP A 124 -19.31 7.44 6.11
N GLY A 125 -20.20 6.91 5.29
CA GLY A 125 -20.22 7.20 3.86
C GLY A 125 -21.08 6.24 3.06
N VAL A 126 -21.27 6.57 1.77
CA VAL A 126 -21.94 5.70 0.82
C VAL A 126 -20.91 4.74 0.24
N ALA A 127 -21.12 3.44 0.44
CA ALA A 127 -20.30 2.41 -0.16
C ALA A 127 -20.80 2.09 -1.57
N VAL A 128 -19.93 2.23 -2.56
CA VAL A 128 -20.22 1.89 -3.95
C VAL A 128 -19.34 0.72 -4.37
N ARG A 129 -19.91 -0.17 -5.20
CA ARG A 129 -19.21 -1.35 -5.70
C ARG A 129 -19.11 -1.28 -7.22
N ILE A 130 -17.87 -1.22 -7.72
CA ILE A 130 -17.55 -1.17 -9.16
C ILE A 130 -16.72 -2.40 -9.51
N ASP A 131 -16.98 -3.03 -10.67
CA ASP A 131 -16.09 -4.10 -11.16
C ASP A 131 -14.68 -3.56 -11.39
N SER A 132 -13.67 -4.32 -10.96
CA SER A 132 -12.29 -3.86 -10.98
C SER A 132 -11.73 -3.65 -12.39
N ARG A 133 -12.20 -4.40 -13.38
CA ARG A 133 -11.80 -4.24 -14.79
C ARG A 133 -12.43 -3.00 -15.37
N GLU A 134 -13.72 -2.78 -15.06
CA GLU A 134 -14.46 -1.60 -15.50
C GLU A 134 -13.85 -0.33 -14.91
N PHE A 135 -13.53 -0.34 -13.61
CA PHE A 135 -12.84 0.77 -12.94
C PHE A 135 -11.47 1.06 -13.56
N SER A 136 -10.67 0.03 -13.83
CA SER A 136 -9.38 0.18 -14.51
C SER A 136 -9.53 0.72 -15.93
N ASN A 137 -10.53 0.24 -16.68
CA ASN A 137 -10.83 0.73 -18.03
C ASN A 137 -11.23 2.21 -18.00
N ALA A 138 -12.09 2.60 -17.07
CA ALA A 138 -12.53 3.99 -16.91
C ALA A 138 -11.32 4.93 -16.68
N ILE A 139 -10.43 4.58 -15.75
CA ILE A 139 -9.20 5.34 -15.49
C ILE A 139 -8.35 5.45 -16.76
N ASN A 140 -8.06 4.32 -17.43
CA ASN A 140 -7.19 4.30 -18.60
C ASN A 140 -7.75 5.11 -19.79
N ARG A 141 -9.08 5.23 -19.88
CA ARG A 141 -9.75 5.99 -20.95
C ARG A 141 -9.74 7.51 -20.73
N VAL A 142 -9.51 7.98 -19.51
CA VAL A 142 -9.55 9.41 -19.21
C VAL A 142 -8.20 9.98 -18.74
N VAL A 143 -7.33 9.20 -18.11
CA VAL A 143 -6.11 9.67 -17.45
C VAL A 143 -5.16 10.42 -18.39
N PHE A 144 -5.14 10.08 -19.68
CA PHE A 144 -4.29 10.76 -20.68
C PHE A 144 -4.65 12.22 -20.87
N ALA A 145 -5.86 12.64 -20.49
CA ALA A 145 -6.34 14.00 -20.59
C ALA A 145 -6.07 14.83 -19.33
N ALA A 146 -5.60 14.21 -18.23
CA ALA A 146 -5.21 14.93 -17.03
C ALA A 146 -3.94 15.75 -17.27
N ALA A 147 -3.84 16.92 -16.61
CA ALA A 147 -2.64 17.74 -16.66
C ALA A 147 -1.47 17.05 -15.94
N THR A 148 -0.26 17.24 -16.46
CA THR A 148 0.98 16.75 -15.84
C THR A 148 1.74 17.84 -15.09
N GLU A 149 1.25 19.10 -15.14
CA GLU A 149 1.86 20.26 -14.50
C GLU A 149 1.06 20.71 -13.28
N ASP A 150 1.76 21.04 -12.21
CA ASP A 150 1.16 21.45 -10.92
C ASP A 150 0.67 22.90 -10.90
N SER A 151 0.77 23.64 -12.01
CA SER A 151 0.28 25.03 -12.10
C SER A 151 -1.23 25.17 -11.82
N ARG A 152 -1.99 24.10 -12.08
CA ARG A 152 -3.41 23.96 -11.79
C ARG A 152 -3.67 22.57 -11.18
N PRO A 153 -3.42 22.38 -9.87
CA PRO A 153 -3.46 21.07 -9.23
C PRO A 153 -4.76 20.29 -9.43
N VAL A 154 -5.91 21.01 -9.48
CA VAL A 154 -7.22 20.35 -9.70
C VAL A 154 -7.31 19.62 -11.05
N LEU A 155 -6.52 20.01 -12.04
CA LEU A 155 -6.52 19.37 -13.37
C LEU A 155 -5.60 18.15 -13.45
N THR A 156 -4.74 17.90 -12.45
CA THR A 156 -3.90 16.70 -12.41
C THR A 156 -4.65 15.46 -11.94
N GLY A 157 -5.88 15.64 -11.45
CA GLY A 157 -6.75 14.57 -10.98
C GLY A 157 -7.81 14.15 -12.00
N ILE A 158 -8.40 13.00 -11.73
CA ILE A 158 -9.61 12.52 -12.39
C ILE A 158 -10.81 12.88 -11.50
N LYS A 159 -11.79 13.60 -12.03
CA LYS A 159 -13.08 13.81 -11.38
C LYS A 159 -13.87 12.52 -11.45
N VAL A 160 -14.39 12.08 -10.31
CA VAL A 160 -15.27 10.93 -10.21
C VAL A 160 -16.62 11.40 -9.67
N GLU A 161 -17.68 11.14 -10.40
CA GLU A 161 -19.05 11.35 -9.99
C GLU A 161 -19.79 10.02 -9.98
N ILE A 162 -20.61 9.81 -8.97
CA ILE A 162 -21.44 8.62 -8.81
C ILE A 162 -22.85 9.10 -8.52
N GLU A 163 -23.77 8.77 -9.43
CA GLU A 163 -25.17 9.13 -9.35
C GLU A 163 -26.03 7.90 -9.66
N ASP A 164 -26.91 7.55 -8.72
CA ASP A 164 -27.79 6.40 -8.81
C ASP A 164 -27.03 5.09 -9.13
N ASP A 165 -27.20 4.56 -10.33
CA ASP A 165 -26.60 3.32 -10.84
C ASP A 165 -25.45 3.56 -11.84
N ARG A 166 -24.95 4.82 -11.94
CA ARG A 166 -23.92 5.23 -12.90
C ARG A 166 -22.74 5.87 -12.24
N PHE A 167 -21.62 5.78 -12.90
CA PHE A 167 -20.42 6.53 -12.55
C PHE A 167 -19.86 7.26 -13.77
N THR A 168 -19.34 8.45 -13.55
CA THR A 168 -18.68 9.26 -14.58
C THR A 168 -17.27 9.60 -14.14
N PHE A 169 -16.29 9.32 -15.00
CA PHE A 169 -14.89 9.73 -14.83
C PHE A 169 -14.59 10.79 -15.86
N ALA A 170 -13.99 11.91 -15.44
CA ALA A 170 -13.59 12.99 -16.32
C ALA A 170 -12.20 13.53 -15.98
N ALA A 171 -11.39 13.81 -17.01
CA ALA A 171 -10.10 14.45 -16.88
C ALA A 171 -9.91 15.52 -17.96
N ALA A 172 -9.26 16.63 -17.62
CA ALA A 172 -8.98 17.71 -18.55
C ALA A 172 -7.65 18.41 -18.21
N ASP A 173 -6.94 18.92 -19.22
CA ASP A 173 -5.73 19.73 -19.05
C ASP A 173 -5.89 21.18 -19.53
N GLY A 174 -7.11 21.56 -19.93
CA GLY A 174 -7.44 22.86 -20.47
C GLY A 174 -7.37 22.95 -22.01
N PHE A 175 -6.84 21.92 -22.69
CA PHE A 175 -6.79 21.79 -24.14
C PHE A 175 -7.63 20.63 -24.64
N ARG A 176 -7.78 19.59 -23.83
CA ARG A 176 -8.56 18.39 -24.11
C ARG A 176 -9.36 17.97 -22.89
N LEU A 177 -10.45 17.27 -23.12
CA LEU A 177 -11.34 16.69 -22.12
C LEU A 177 -11.63 15.26 -22.55
N ALA A 178 -11.53 14.33 -21.63
CA ALA A 178 -11.97 12.95 -21.78
C ALA A 178 -13.02 12.65 -20.72
N ILE A 179 -14.12 12.01 -21.13
CA ILE A 179 -15.21 11.57 -20.26
C ILE A 179 -15.46 10.10 -20.54
N TYR A 180 -15.70 9.34 -19.50
CA TYR A 180 -16.13 7.96 -19.54
C TYR A 180 -17.29 7.75 -18.59
N GLU A 181 -18.38 7.17 -19.08
CA GLU A 181 -19.57 6.81 -18.30
C GLU A 181 -19.68 5.30 -18.25
N GLY A 182 -20.01 4.75 -17.09
CA GLY A 182 -20.24 3.33 -16.84
C GLY A 182 -21.42 3.09 -15.90
N GLU A 183 -21.84 1.84 -15.79
CA GLU A 183 -22.88 1.38 -14.87
C GLU A 183 -22.24 0.71 -13.64
N LEU A 184 -22.94 0.78 -12.50
CA LEU A 184 -22.51 0.22 -11.20
C LEU A 184 -22.92 -1.23 -11.04
#